data_787eca1610e2fe6f486b5a3c87ca1f8c
#
_entry.id   787eca1610e2fe6f486b5a3c87ca1f8c
#
_cell.length_a   1.000
_cell.length_b   1.000
_cell.length_c   1.000
_cell.angle_alpha   90.00
_cell.angle_beta   90.00
_cell.angle_gamma   90.00
#
_symmetry.space_group_name_H-M   'P 1'
#
loop_
_entity.id
_entity.type
_entity.pdbx_description
1 polymer ?
#
loop_
_entity_poly.entity_id
_entity_poly.type
_entity_poly.pdbx_seq_one_letter_code
_entity_poly.pdbx_strand_id
1 'polypeptide(L)'
;MPNEVGTSGYRHPHYAQSLAEFGRPRLLRGSGGWILEREIPGTKARDAMGCYPLFCCRDWSALEDDLAQIKSELVSLVLVTDPFGDYSEALLGRTFPDLAVRFKEHFVSDLRRDTNSFVTRHHQYYARKAVEKVAVERCVDPALMLNEWSALYDHLVARHGLAGIKTFSRASFAQQLNVPGMVMLRATHEGETVGAQLFYLQDGVMFSHLAASSGRGYELMAAYALAWQALKFFAGDADWIDWGAGAGLGTQGSEGLTRFKRGWSSAIRPAYLCGRIFDPVKYDELAQHKRSDITSYFPAYREGELS
;
A
#
# COMPACT_ATOMS: atom_id res chain seq x y z
N MET A 1 -15.39 16.21 18.39
CA MET A 1 -14.38 15.58 17.52
C MET A 1 -13.05 16.21 17.88
N PRO A 2 -12.03 15.49 18.37
CA PRO A 2 -10.72 16.09 18.54
C PRO A 2 -10.18 16.47 17.16
N ASN A 3 -9.56 17.64 17.06
CA ASN A 3 -9.04 18.24 15.85
C ASN A 3 -8.18 17.25 15.05
N GLU A 4 -8.68 16.81 13.88
CA GLU A 4 -7.99 16.00 12.88
C GLU A 4 -7.00 16.84 12.04
N VAL A 5 -6.49 17.93 12.60
CA VAL A 5 -5.53 18.80 11.93
C VAL A 5 -4.22 18.04 11.77
N GLY A 6 -3.92 17.60 10.56
CA GLY A 6 -2.59 17.13 10.16
C GLY A 6 -2.44 15.65 9.78
N THR A 7 -3.50 14.86 9.68
CA THR A 7 -3.38 13.49 9.14
C THR A 7 -3.64 13.46 7.63
N SER A 8 -2.80 12.76 6.89
CA SER A 8 -2.95 12.56 5.44
C SER A 8 -2.59 11.13 5.06
N GLY A 9 -2.91 10.74 3.84
CA GLY A 9 -2.54 9.43 3.30
C GLY A 9 -3.14 8.26 4.06
N TYR A 10 -2.36 7.23 4.29
CA TYR A 10 -2.80 5.97 4.93
C TYR A 10 -3.24 6.13 6.39
N ARG A 11 -2.83 7.19 7.08
CA ARG A 11 -3.26 7.48 8.46
C ARG A 11 -4.58 8.22 8.54
N HIS A 12 -5.10 8.72 7.42
CA HIS A 12 -6.33 9.48 7.43
C HIS A 12 -7.56 8.57 7.62
N PRO A 13 -8.56 8.96 8.44
CA PRO A 13 -9.77 8.14 8.67
C PRO A 13 -10.54 7.83 7.38
N HIS A 14 -10.56 8.72 6.40
CA HIS A 14 -11.20 8.46 5.11
C HIS A 14 -10.51 7.33 4.34
N TYR A 15 -9.18 7.16 4.48
CA TYR A 15 -8.51 6.02 3.90
C TYR A 15 -8.96 4.71 4.54
N ALA A 16 -8.97 4.64 5.88
CA ALA A 16 -9.46 3.46 6.58
C ALA A 16 -10.93 3.17 6.22
N GLN A 17 -11.78 4.20 6.14
CA GLN A 17 -13.17 4.07 5.74
C GLN A 17 -13.33 3.58 4.30
N SER A 18 -12.45 3.94 3.38
CA SER A 18 -12.46 3.45 2.01
C SER A 18 -12.24 1.94 1.90
N LEU A 19 -11.70 1.31 2.95
CA LEU A 19 -11.46 -0.12 3.08
C LEU A 19 -12.57 -0.86 3.83
N ALA A 20 -13.70 -0.21 4.15
CA ALA A 20 -14.78 -0.79 4.95
C ALA A 20 -15.43 -2.03 4.31
N GLU A 21 -15.29 -2.23 3.00
CA GLU A 21 -15.71 -3.46 2.31
C GLU A 21 -14.88 -4.71 2.70
N PHE A 22 -13.69 -4.53 3.27
CA PHE A 22 -12.80 -5.61 3.71
C PHE A 22 -12.79 -5.85 5.22
N GLY A 23 -13.41 -4.95 5.99
CA GLY A 23 -13.49 -5.06 7.45
C GLY A 23 -13.89 -3.73 8.08
N ARG A 24 -14.35 -3.77 9.33
CA ARG A 24 -14.79 -2.57 10.06
C ARG A 24 -13.57 -1.75 10.52
N PRO A 25 -13.40 -0.50 10.07
CA PRO A 25 -12.30 0.35 10.51
C PRO A 25 -12.38 0.64 12.01
N ARG A 26 -11.25 0.47 12.71
CA ARG A 26 -11.08 0.80 14.13
C ARG A 26 -9.82 1.61 14.33
N LEU A 27 -9.97 2.77 14.98
CA LEU A 27 -8.84 3.61 15.38
C LEU A 27 -8.19 3.05 16.65
N LEU A 28 -6.90 2.90 16.63
CA LEU A 28 -6.03 2.69 17.78
C LEU A 28 -5.63 4.07 18.31
N ARG A 29 -6.18 4.46 19.48
CA ARG A 29 -6.18 5.87 19.91
C ARG A 29 -4.82 6.38 20.34
N GLY A 30 -4.00 5.54 20.97
CA GLY A 30 -2.66 5.90 21.44
C GLY A 30 -1.70 6.09 20.26
N SER A 31 -1.60 5.08 19.42
CA SER A 31 -0.71 5.08 18.25
C SER A 31 -1.23 5.95 17.09
N GLY A 32 -2.55 6.16 16.99
CA GLY A 32 -3.18 6.85 15.87
C GLY A 32 -3.21 6.02 14.59
N GLY A 33 -3.02 4.71 14.68
CA GLY A 33 -3.11 3.79 13.56
C GLY A 33 -4.54 3.25 13.36
N TRP A 34 -4.82 2.72 12.18
CA TRP A 34 -6.11 2.12 11.85
C TRP A 34 -5.96 0.64 11.53
N ILE A 35 -6.86 -0.18 12.08
CA ILE A 35 -7.01 -1.60 11.76
C ILE A 35 -8.40 -1.87 11.19
N LEU A 36 -8.55 -2.98 10.49
CA LEU A 36 -9.81 -3.50 9.98
C LEU A 36 -10.18 -4.74 10.78
N GLU A 37 -11.24 -4.64 11.58
CA GLU A 37 -11.82 -5.81 12.28
C GLU A 37 -12.66 -6.62 11.29
N ARG A 38 -12.49 -7.94 11.31
CA ARG A 38 -13.14 -8.84 10.37
C ARG A 38 -13.75 -10.02 11.12
N GLU A 39 -14.91 -10.47 10.63
CA GLU A 39 -15.48 -11.74 11.08
C GLU A 39 -14.63 -12.92 10.56
N ILE A 40 -14.46 -13.93 11.40
CA ILE A 40 -13.84 -15.19 10.98
C ILE A 40 -14.94 -16.10 10.44
N PRO A 41 -14.90 -16.47 9.14
CA PRO A 41 -15.98 -17.26 8.50
C PRO A 41 -16.36 -18.52 9.29
N GLY A 42 -17.67 -18.74 9.45
CA GLY A 42 -18.21 -19.89 10.18
C GLY A 42 -18.15 -19.77 11.71
N THR A 43 -17.80 -18.62 12.26
CA THR A 43 -17.71 -18.39 13.71
C THR A 43 -18.34 -17.06 14.13
N LYS A 44 -18.43 -16.82 15.46
CA LYS A 44 -18.77 -15.50 16.02
C LYS A 44 -17.51 -14.72 16.43
N ALA A 45 -16.34 -15.30 16.24
CA ALA A 45 -15.07 -14.67 16.59
C ALA A 45 -14.65 -13.66 15.52
N ARG A 46 -13.81 -12.72 15.93
CA ARG A 46 -13.24 -11.71 15.05
C ARG A 46 -11.71 -11.70 15.12
N ASP A 47 -11.09 -11.35 14.03
CA ASP A 47 -9.69 -10.96 13.97
C ASP A 47 -9.55 -9.54 13.43
N ALA A 48 -8.33 -9.08 13.28
CA ALA A 48 -8.06 -7.81 12.62
C ALA A 48 -6.85 -7.89 11.68
N MET A 49 -6.83 -6.96 10.72
CA MET A 49 -5.65 -6.70 9.91
C MET A 49 -5.34 -5.20 9.89
N GLY A 50 -4.08 -4.84 9.64
CA GLY A 50 -3.72 -3.46 9.31
C GLY A 50 -4.38 -3.01 8.02
N CYS A 51 -4.57 -1.71 7.84
CA CYS A 51 -5.01 -1.17 6.55
C CYS A 51 -4.02 -1.59 5.45
N TYR A 52 -4.56 -2.09 4.33
CA TYR A 52 -3.78 -2.45 3.15
C TYR A 52 -3.41 -1.17 2.36
N PRO A 53 -2.22 -1.02 1.77
CA PRO A 53 -1.14 -1.99 1.74
C PRO A 53 -0.22 -1.92 2.96
N LEU A 54 -0.27 -0.86 3.74
CA LEU A 54 0.62 -0.58 4.86
C LEU A 54 -0.16 -0.13 6.08
N PHE A 55 0.21 -0.64 7.23
CA PHE A 55 -0.20 -0.06 8.51
C PHE A 55 0.72 1.11 8.83
N CYS A 56 0.12 2.30 8.91
CA CYS A 56 0.79 3.53 9.29
C CYS A 56 0.19 4.05 10.60
N CYS A 57 1.02 4.44 11.53
CA CYS A 57 0.59 5.10 12.75
C CYS A 57 1.52 6.27 13.09
N ARG A 58 1.07 7.14 13.99
CA ARG A 58 1.83 8.31 14.40
C ARG A 58 2.88 7.96 15.45
N ASP A 59 2.50 7.10 16.38
CA ASP A 59 3.33 6.72 17.53
C ASP A 59 3.39 5.19 17.66
N TRP A 60 4.50 4.62 17.19
CA TRP A 60 4.74 3.19 17.27
C TRP A 60 4.99 2.70 18.70
N SER A 61 5.44 3.58 19.61
CA SER A 61 5.71 3.22 21.00
C SER A 61 4.42 2.99 21.79
N ALA A 62 3.33 3.66 21.43
CA ALA A 62 2.01 3.51 22.05
C ALA A 62 1.21 2.30 21.53
N LEU A 63 1.71 1.62 20.48
CA LEU A 63 0.96 0.53 19.84
C LEU A 63 0.75 -0.69 20.77
N GLU A 64 1.72 -1.01 21.61
CA GLU A 64 1.61 -2.13 22.54
C GLU A 64 0.44 -1.94 23.52
N ASP A 65 0.28 -0.72 24.05
CA ASP A 65 -0.83 -0.38 24.95
C ASP A 65 -2.18 -0.40 24.25
N ASP A 66 -2.26 0.11 23.01
CA ASP A 66 -3.47 0.00 22.21
C ASP A 66 -3.88 -1.46 21.98
N LEU A 67 -2.92 -2.32 21.65
CA LEU A 67 -3.19 -3.75 21.43
C LEU A 67 -3.61 -4.47 22.74
N ALA A 68 -3.07 -4.05 23.89
CA ALA A 68 -3.50 -4.57 25.19
C ALA A 68 -4.96 -4.25 25.51
N GLN A 69 -5.48 -3.10 25.05
CA GLN A 69 -6.87 -2.71 25.27
C GLN A 69 -7.88 -3.53 24.43
N ILE A 70 -7.48 -4.02 23.28
CA ILE A 70 -8.36 -4.76 22.36
C ILE A 70 -8.21 -6.28 22.42
N LYS A 71 -7.26 -6.78 23.20
CA LYS A 71 -6.90 -8.21 23.23
C LYS A 71 -8.03 -9.16 23.57
N SER A 72 -9.01 -8.74 24.37
CA SER A 72 -10.17 -9.58 24.76
C SER A 72 -11.25 -9.65 23.69
N GLU A 73 -11.14 -8.89 22.61
CA GLU A 73 -12.17 -8.75 21.58
C GLU A 73 -11.81 -9.49 20.28
N LEU A 74 -10.54 -9.85 20.09
CA LEU A 74 -10.00 -10.37 18.84
C LEU A 74 -9.21 -11.65 19.08
N VAL A 75 -9.20 -12.54 18.09
CA VAL A 75 -8.38 -13.76 18.10
C VAL A 75 -6.93 -13.44 17.76
N SER A 76 -6.72 -12.66 16.71
CA SER A 76 -5.38 -12.24 16.28
C SER A 76 -5.40 -10.93 15.50
N LEU A 77 -4.22 -10.36 15.30
CA LEU A 77 -3.97 -9.21 14.42
C LEU A 77 -2.78 -9.53 13.51
N VAL A 78 -2.88 -9.17 12.24
CA VAL A 78 -1.78 -9.17 11.27
C VAL A 78 -1.66 -7.80 10.61
N LEU A 79 -0.44 -7.32 10.38
CA LEU A 79 -0.21 -6.08 9.65
C LEU A 79 1.13 -6.07 8.92
N VAL A 80 1.25 -5.21 7.91
CA VAL A 80 2.51 -4.90 7.23
C VAL A 80 2.90 -3.48 7.61
N THR A 81 4.11 -3.30 8.13
CA THR A 81 4.56 -1.99 8.63
C THR A 81 4.86 -1.02 7.50
N ASP A 82 4.66 0.27 7.78
CA ASP A 82 5.19 1.37 6.99
C ASP A 82 6.73 1.36 7.00
N PRO A 83 7.42 1.31 5.84
CA PRO A 83 8.88 1.31 5.79
C PRO A 83 9.53 2.62 6.26
N PHE A 84 8.73 3.67 6.48
CA PHE A 84 9.18 4.96 7.03
C PHE A 84 8.72 5.18 8.48
N GLY A 85 8.07 4.17 9.09
CA GLY A 85 7.66 4.23 10.49
C GLY A 85 8.86 4.36 11.45
N ASP A 86 8.67 5.11 12.53
CA ASP A 86 9.67 5.27 13.59
C ASP A 86 9.61 4.10 14.59
N TYR A 87 10.16 2.97 14.18
CA TYR A 87 10.23 1.75 15.00
C TYR A 87 11.60 1.06 14.84
N SER A 88 11.96 0.25 15.83
CA SER A 88 13.09 -0.69 15.76
C SER A 88 12.58 -2.13 15.63
N GLU A 89 13.43 -3.04 15.13
CA GLU A 89 13.13 -4.48 15.12
C GLU A 89 12.85 -5.01 16.53
N ALA A 90 13.54 -4.47 17.54
CA ALA A 90 13.31 -4.83 18.94
C ALA A 90 11.94 -4.39 19.46
N LEU A 91 11.46 -3.21 19.06
CA LEU A 91 10.09 -2.76 19.37
C LEU A 91 9.06 -3.67 18.71
N LEU A 92 9.24 -3.98 17.42
CA LEU A 92 8.32 -4.89 16.71
C LEU A 92 8.27 -6.27 17.36
N GLY A 93 9.43 -6.86 17.74
CA GLY A 93 9.48 -8.17 18.39
C GLY A 93 8.81 -8.20 19.76
N ARG A 94 8.79 -7.08 20.52
CA ARG A 94 8.03 -6.99 21.78
C ARG A 94 6.53 -6.84 21.53
N THR A 95 6.14 -5.96 20.61
CA THR A 95 4.74 -5.67 20.32
C THR A 95 4.04 -6.83 19.61
N PHE A 96 4.79 -7.59 18.81
CA PHE A 96 4.29 -8.71 17.98
C PHE A 96 5.12 -9.97 18.25
N PRO A 97 4.96 -10.60 19.44
CA PRO A 97 5.80 -11.74 19.85
C PRO A 97 5.60 -13.00 19.00
N ASP A 98 4.46 -13.13 18.29
CA ASP A 98 4.15 -14.35 17.52
C ASP A 98 4.71 -14.27 16.10
N LEU A 99 4.84 -13.08 15.53
CA LEU A 99 5.45 -12.88 14.21
C LEU A 99 5.97 -11.44 14.06
N ALA A 100 7.27 -11.29 13.78
CA ALA A 100 7.87 -10.02 13.39
C ALA A 100 9.05 -10.30 12.44
N VAL A 101 8.76 -10.38 11.14
CA VAL A 101 9.75 -10.79 10.13
C VAL A 101 9.85 -9.79 8.99
N ARG A 102 11.03 -9.63 8.41
CA ARG A 102 11.20 -8.88 7.16
C ARG A 102 10.35 -9.53 6.08
N PHE A 103 9.46 -8.76 5.48
CA PHE A 103 8.48 -9.30 4.55
C PHE A 103 8.69 -8.78 3.12
N LYS A 104 8.85 -7.47 2.97
CA LYS A 104 9.00 -6.82 1.67
C LYS A 104 10.13 -5.80 1.69
N GLU A 105 10.79 -5.66 0.54
CA GLU A 105 11.72 -4.57 0.27
C GLU A 105 11.00 -3.50 -0.56
N HIS A 106 10.83 -2.32 0.02
CA HIS A 106 10.31 -1.16 -0.68
C HIS A 106 11.43 -0.43 -1.39
N PHE A 107 11.22 -0.14 -2.67
CA PHE A 107 12.13 0.64 -3.50
C PHE A 107 11.84 2.12 -3.29
N VAL A 108 12.83 2.91 -2.85
CA VAL A 108 12.63 4.30 -2.48
C VAL A 108 13.61 5.23 -3.21
N SER A 109 13.15 6.45 -3.52
CA SER A 109 13.98 7.50 -4.11
C SER A 109 14.14 8.67 -3.14
N ASP A 110 15.37 9.02 -2.81
CA ASP A 110 15.71 10.24 -2.08
C ASP A 110 15.68 11.42 -3.07
N LEU A 111 14.66 12.27 -2.94
CA LEU A 111 14.43 13.41 -3.86
C LEU A 111 15.40 14.58 -3.64
N ARG A 112 16.18 14.57 -2.56
CA ARG A 112 17.24 15.56 -2.30
C ARG A 112 18.49 15.28 -3.14
N ARG A 113 18.59 14.08 -3.75
CA ARG A 113 19.69 13.67 -4.61
C ARG A 113 19.42 14.02 -6.07
N ASP A 114 20.48 14.25 -6.84
CA ASP A 114 20.34 14.35 -8.30
C ASP A 114 19.75 13.04 -8.87
N THR A 115 18.61 13.16 -9.52
CA THR A 115 17.88 12.05 -10.16
C THR A 115 18.75 11.25 -11.12
N ASN A 116 19.67 11.92 -11.84
CA ASN A 116 20.57 11.25 -12.77
C ASN A 116 21.61 10.37 -12.07
N SER A 117 21.84 10.58 -10.78
CA SER A 117 22.83 9.80 -9.99
C SER A 117 22.33 8.40 -9.64
N PHE A 118 21.01 8.16 -9.63
CA PHE A 118 20.44 6.88 -9.18
C PHE A 118 19.49 6.22 -10.18
N VAL A 119 18.78 6.99 -11.02
CA VAL A 119 17.93 6.39 -12.06
C VAL A 119 18.80 5.71 -13.12
N THR A 120 18.52 4.43 -13.39
CA THR A 120 19.33 3.67 -14.33
C THR A 120 19.26 4.24 -15.75
N ARG A 121 20.35 4.09 -16.53
CA ARG A 121 20.41 4.54 -17.93
C ARG A 121 19.28 3.95 -18.80
N HIS A 122 18.92 2.71 -18.53
CA HIS A 122 17.79 2.03 -19.17
C HIS A 122 16.47 2.80 -18.94
N HIS A 123 16.18 3.16 -17.67
CA HIS A 123 14.95 3.88 -17.32
C HIS A 123 14.95 5.30 -17.89
N GLN A 124 16.08 6.00 -17.83
CA GLN A 124 16.22 7.32 -18.45
C GLN A 124 15.97 7.28 -19.98
N TYR A 125 16.46 6.25 -20.68
CA TYR A 125 16.26 6.08 -22.10
C TYR A 125 14.78 5.89 -22.45
N TYR A 126 14.09 4.94 -21.76
CA TYR A 126 12.67 4.70 -22.01
C TYR A 126 11.78 5.85 -21.56
N ALA A 127 12.13 6.53 -20.46
CA ALA A 127 11.43 7.73 -20.03
C ALA A 127 11.47 8.84 -21.09
N ARG A 128 12.64 9.13 -21.67
CA ARG A 128 12.77 10.13 -22.74
C ARG A 128 11.90 9.79 -23.95
N LYS A 129 11.92 8.52 -24.38
CA LYS A 129 11.06 8.06 -25.48
C LYS A 129 9.57 8.11 -25.16
N ALA A 130 9.19 7.87 -23.90
CA ALA A 130 7.79 7.91 -23.49
C ALA A 130 7.27 9.35 -23.45
N VAL A 131 8.01 10.31 -22.88
CA VAL A 131 7.58 11.71 -22.78
C VAL A 131 7.50 12.43 -24.13
N GLU A 132 8.10 11.89 -25.21
CA GLU A 132 7.91 12.38 -26.58
C GLU A 132 6.51 12.04 -27.11
N LYS A 133 5.84 11.03 -26.56
CA LYS A 133 4.58 10.48 -27.05
C LYS A 133 3.42 10.72 -26.10
N VAL A 134 3.69 10.89 -24.83
CA VAL A 134 2.72 10.94 -23.75
C VAL A 134 2.92 12.22 -22.95
N ALA A 135 1.89 13.07 -22.87
CA ALA A 135 1.89 14.20 -21.93
C ALA A 135 1.53 13.70 -20.52
N VAL A 136 2.23 14.21 -19.50
CA VAL A 136 1.92 13.89 -18.10
C VAL A 136 1.59 15.16 -17.34
N GLU A 137 0.48 15.14 -16.64
CA GLU A 137 0.02 16.24 -15.79
C GLU A 137 -0.29 15.78 -14.38
N ARG A 138 -0.23 16.71 -13.42
CA ARG A 138 -0.76 16.54 -12.06
C ARG A 138 -2.22 16.99 -12.09
N CYS A 139 -3.16 16.09 -11.78
CA CYS A 139 -4.57 16.41 -11.75
C CYS A 139 -4.87 17.41 -10.63
N VAL A 140 -5.61 18.47 -10.96
CA VAL A 140 -6.01 19.51 -9.98
C VAL A 140 -6.97 18.92 -8.95
N ASP A 141 -7.92 18.12 -9.40
CA ASP A 141 -8.91 17.44 -8.56
C ASP A 141 -8.97 15.95 -8.96
N PRO A 142 -8.28 15.06 -8.20
CA PRO A 142 -8.29 13.63 -8.47
C PRO A 142 -9.70 13.00 -8.43
N ALA A 143 -10.64 13.55 -7.63
CA ALA A 143 -11.99 13.00 -7.52
C ALA A 143 -12.78 13.09 -8.83
N LEU A 144 -12.52 14.09 -9.66
CA LEU A 144 -13.14 14.22 -10.98
C LEU A 144 -12.70 13.12 -11.96
N MET A 145 -11.56 12.48 -11.70
CA MET A 145 -11.00 11.43 -12.54
C MET A 145 -11.50 10.01 -12.18
N LEU A 146 -12.50 9.89 -11.32
CA LEU A 146 -12.99 8.59 -10.83
C LEU A 146 -13.39 7.62 -11.97
N ASN A 147 -14.02 8.11 -13.03
CA ASN A 147 -14.44 7.28 -14.17
C ASN A 147 -13.23 6.76 -14.96
N GLU A 148 -12.32 7.66 -15.30
CA GLU A 148 -11.10 7.32 -16.06
C GLU A 148 -10.21 6.38 -15.24
N TRP A 149 -10.02 6.67 -13.97
CA TRP A 149 -9.25 5.83 -13.06
C TRP A 149 -9.85 4.42 -12.93
N SER A 150 -11.18 4.32 -12.70
CA SER A 150 -11.85 3.03 -12.57
C SER A 150 -11.69 2.19 -13.84
N ALA A 151 -11.83 2.78 -15.04
CA ALA A 151 -11.66 2.06 -16.30
C ALA A 151 -10.21 1.55 -16.48
N LEU A 152 -9.19 2.35 -16.13
CA LEU A 152 -7.80 1.90 -16.17
C LEU A 152 -7.54 0.78 -15.15
N TYR A 153 -8.13 0.87 -13.97
CA TYR A 153 -7.96 -0.14 -12.93
C TYR A 153 -8.65 -1.46 -13.27
N ASP A 154 -9.86 -1.42 -13.86
CA ASP A 154 -10.55 -2.61 -14.37
C ASP A 154 -9.70 -3.33 -15.42
N HIS A 155 -9.05 -2.58 -16.31
CA HIS A 155 -8.10 -3.15 -17.26
C HIS A 155 -6.90 -3.81 -16.58
N LEU A 156 -6.35 -3.20 -15.51
CA LEU A 156 -5.27 -3.77 -14.71
C LEU A 156 -5.72 -5.07 -14.03
N VAL A 157 -6.90 -5.08 -13.41
CA VAL A 157 -7.49 -6.25 -12.73
C VAL A 157 -7.65 -7.40 -13.72
N ALA A 158 -8.26 -7.14 -14.88
CA ALA A 158 -8.46 -8.15 -15.92
C ALA A 158 -7.12 -8.70 -16.46
N ARG A 159 -6.14 -7.82 -16.70
CA ARG A 159 -4.83 -8.20 -17.26
C ARG A 159 -4.01 -9.08 -16.33
N HIS A 160 -4.08 -8.84 -15.01
CA HIS A 160 -3.23 -9.51 -14.02
C HIS A 160 -3.98 -10.51 -13.13
N GLY A 161 -5.28 -10.70 -13.35
CA GLY A 161 -6.11 -11.63 -12.56
C GLY A 161 -6.13 -11.27 -11.08
N LEU A 162 -6.20 -9.96 -10.75
CA LEU A 162 -6.19 -9.52 -9.35
C LEU A 162 -7.48 -9.95 -8.65
N ALA A 163 -7.39 -10.28 -7.35
CA ALA A 163 -8.51 -10.71 -6.53
C ALA A 163 -8.38 -10.25 -5.07
N GLY A 164 -9.46 -10.36 -4.30
CA GLY A 164 -9.50 -10.04 -2.88
C GLY A 164 -9.22 -8.58 -2.60
N ILE A 165 -8.51 -8.29 -1.52
CA ILE A 165 -8.19 -6.90 -1.08
C ILE A 165 -7.38 -6.08 -2.12
N LYS A 166 -6.93 -6.72 -3.17
CA LYS A 166 -6.24 -6.05 -4.30
C LYS A 166 -7.23 -5.53 -5.36
N THR A 167 -8.54 -5.74 -5.18
CA THR A 167 -9.60 -5.32 -6.12
C THR A 167 -10.54 -4.35 -5.41
N PHE A 168 -10.16 -3.06 -5.42
CA PHE A 168 -10.97 -2.02 -4.83
C PHE A 168 -12.23 -1.74 -5.66
N SER A 169 -13.36 -1.57 -4.99
CA SER A 169 -14.59 -1.15 -5.64
C SER A 169 -14.51 0.31 -6.09
N ARG A 170 -15.39 0.68 -7.03
CA ARG A 170 -15.56 2.08 -7.43
C ARG A 170 -15.95 2.97 -6.25
N ALA A 171 -16.74 2.44 -5.28
CA ALA A 171 -17.12 3.17 -4.07
C ALA A 171 -15.90 3.42 -3.18
N SER A 172 -15.00 2.45 -3.06
CA SER A 172 -13.71 2.61 -2.38
C SER A 172 -12.88 3.70 -3.05
N PHE A 173 -12.73 3.69 -4.39
CA PHE A 173 -12.00 4.74 -5.12
C PHE A 173 -12.61 6.13 -4.96
N ALA A 174 -13.93 6.26 -4.94
CA ALA A 174 -14.58 7.56 -4.69
C ALA A 174 -14.18 8.16 -3.35
N GLN A 175 -13.89 7.32 -2.33
CA GLN A 175 -13.38 7.79 -1.05
C GLN A 175 -11.86 8.01 -1.08
N GLN A 176 -11.08 7.08 -1.67
CA GLN A 176 -9.63 7.16 -1.75
C GLN A 176 -9.14 8.42 -2.46
N LEU A 177 -9.81 8.80 -3.57
CA LEU A 177 -9.45 9.99 -4.35
C LEU A 177 -9.71 11.31 -3.60
N ASN A 178 -10.49 11.29 -2.52
CA ASN A 178 -10.77 12.42 -1.65
C ASN A 178 -9.95 12.43 -0.35
N VAL A 179 -9.04 11.47 -0.14
CA VAL A 179 -8.20 11.44 1.05
C VAL A 179 -7.20 12.61 1.01
N PRO A 180 -7.06 13.42 2.07
CA PRO A 180 -6.02 14.43 2.14
C PRO A 180 -4.63 13.88 1.87
N GLY A 181 -3.86 14.57 1.03
CA GLY A 181 -2.55 14.11 0.54
C GLY A 181 -2.62 13.25 -0.72
N MET A 182 -3.82 12.98 -1.27
CA MET A 182 -3.94 12.32 -2.58
C MET A 182 -3.40 13.21 -3.68
N VAL A 183 -2.53 12.62 -4.51
CA VAL A 183 -2.01 13.20 -5.74
C VAL A 183 -2.18 12.20 -6.86
N MET A 184 -2.77 12.61 -7.97
CA MET A 184 -2.89 11.81 -9.17
C MET A 184 -2.07 12.41 -10.30
N LEU A 185 -1.20 11.60 -10.89
CA LEU A 185 -0.57 11.91 -12.16
C LEU A 185 -1.30 11.18 -13.27
N ARG A 186 -1.63 11.91 -14.35
CA ARG A 186 -2.34 11.40 -15.53
C ARG A 186 -1.44 11.49 -16.76
N ALA A 187 -1.36 10.41 -17.50
CA ALA A 187 -0.67 10.34 -18.79
C ALA A 187 -1.70 10.32 -19.91
N THR A 188 -1.57 11.25 -20.88
CA THR A 188 -2.48 11.38 -22.01
C THR A 188 -1.73 11.25 -23.34
N HIS A 189 -2.41 10.71 -24.36
CA HIS A 189 -1.96 10.62 -25.74
C HIS A 189 -3.14 10.95 -26.66
N GLU A 190 -2.96 11.93 -27.56
CA GLU A 190 -4.02 12.39 -28.47
C GLU A 190 -5.35 12.77 -27.77
N GLY A 191 -5.23 13.33 -26.54
CA GLY A 191 -6.38 13.73 -25.72
C GLY A 191 -6.99 12.62 -24.85
N GLU A 192 -6.62 11.36 -25.06
CA GLU A 192 -7.12 10.23 -24.27
C GLU A 192 -6.20 9.89 -23.10
N THR A 193 -6.78 9.48 -21.97
CA THR A 193 -6.03 8.98 -20.81
C THR A 193 -5.52 7.56 -21.09
N VAL A 194 -4.20 7.41 -21.14
CA VAL A 194 -3.54 6.12 -21.42
C VAL A 194 -2.91 5.49 -20.18
N GLY A 195 -2.80 6.23 -19.09
CA GLY A 195 -2.30 5.74 -17.82
C GLY A 195 -2.45 6.75 -16.71
N ALA A 196 -2.45 6.26 -15.48
CA ALA A 196 -2.48 7.10 -14.28
C ALA A 196 -1.75 6.43 -13.11
N GLN A 197 -1.29 7.25 -12.19
CA GLN A 197 -0.65 6.81 -10.95
C GLN A 197 -1.14 7.66 -9.78
N LEU A 198 -1.58 6.98 -8.73
CA LEU A 198 -2.05 7.56 -7.48
C LEU A 198 -0.92 7.55 -6.46
N PHE A 199 -0.79 8.64 -5.73
CA PHE A 199 0.16 8.79 -4.64
C PHE A 199 -0.54 9.37 -3.41
N TYR A 200 0.01 9.07 -2.23
CA TYR A 200 -0.33 9.75 -0.99
C TYR A 200 0.88 10.47 -0.44
N LEU A 201 0.76 11.79 -0.22
CA LEU A 201 1.74 12.53 0.56
C LEU A 201 1.44 12.34 2.06
N GLN A 202 2.41 11.79 2.78
CA GLN A 202 2.36 11.61 4.23
C GLN A 202 3.76 11.81 4.81
N ASP A 203 3.92 12.75 5.74
CA ASP A 203 5.18 13.01 6.47
C ASP A 203 6.42 13.17 5.55
N GLY A 204 6.29 13.92 4.47
CA GLY A 204 7.39 14.13 3.52
C GLY A 204 7.70 12.93 2.61
N VAL A 205 6.86 11.90 2.61
CA VAL A 205 6.97 10.74 1.73
C VAL A 205 5.80 10.69 0.76
N MET A 206 6.10 10.57 -0.54
CA MET A 206 5.13 10.24 -1.59
C MET A 206 5.02 8.72 -1.73
N PHE A 207 4.01 8.12 -1.15
CA PHE A 207 3.72 6.70 -1.33
C PHE A 207 3.02 6.46 -2.66
N SER A 208 3.65 5.73 -3.58
CA SER A 208 3.01 5.25 -4.81
C SER A 208 1.97 4.19 -4.44
N HIS A 209 0.72 4.60 -4.42
CA HIS A 209 -0.39 3.76 -3.97
C HIS A 209 -0.79 2.75 -5.04
N LEU A 210 -1.20 3.23 -6.21
CA LEU A 210 -1.64 2.41 -7.33
C LEU A 210 -1.22 3.04 -8.66
N ALA A 211 -0.96 2.20 -9.66
CA ALA A 211 -0.70 2.63 -11.03
C ALA A 211 -1.42 1.71 -12.01
N ALA A 212 -2.03 2.28 -13.04
CA ALA A 212 -2.70 1.53 -14.09
C ALA A 212 -2.48 2.18 -15.46
N SER A 213 -2.45 1.35 -16.49
CA SER A 213 -2.31 1.78 -17.89
C SER A 213 -3.25 1.00 -18.79
N SER A 214 -3.79 1.64 -19.79
CA SER A 214 -4.53 0.98 -20.88
C SER A 214 -3.59 0.15 -21.76
N GLY A 215 -4.12 -0.68 -22.66
CA GLY A 215 -3.32 -1.38 -23.65
C GLY A 215 -2.43 -0.43 -24.46
N ARG A 216 -2.98 0.71 -24.88
CA ARG A 216 -2.22 1.78 -25.56
C ARG A 216 -1.15 2.39 -24.66
N GLY A 217 -1.43 2.58 -23.38
CA GLY A 217 -0.46 3.07 -22.40
C GLY A 217 0.75 2.14 -22.24
N TYR A 218 0.56 0.83 -22.27
CA TYR A 218 1.67 -0.13 -22.28
C TYR A 218 2.53 0.01 -23.55
N GLU A 219 1.94 0.12 -24.74
CA GLU A 219 2.67 0.30 -26.01
C GLU A 219 3.48 1.61 -26.01
N LEU A 220 2.92 2.67 -25.44
CA LEU A 220 3.54 3.99 -25.33
C LEU A 220 4.50 4.12 -24.14
N MET A 221 4.60 3.08 -23.30
CA MET A 221 5.43 3.09 -22.09
C MET A 221 5.03 4.19 -21.09
N ALA A 222 3.73 4.46 -20.95
CA ALA A 222 3.18 5.52 -20.11
C ALA A 222 3.69 5.47 -18.66
N ALA A 223 3.90 4.28 -18.09
CA ALA A 223 4.45 4.11 -16.74
C ALA A 223 5.86 4.73 -16.60
N TYR A 224 6.70 4.70 -17.64
CA TYR A 224 8.02 5.36 -17.61
C TYR A 224 7.88 6.88 -17.62
N ALA A 225 6.93 7.42 -18.39
CA ALA A 225 6.66 8.85 -18.41
C ALA A 225 6.13 9.32 -17.05
N LEU A 226 5.16 8.58 -16.46
CA LEU A 226 4.60 8.87 -15.14
C LEU A 226 5.67 8.87 -14.07
N ALA A 227 6.49 7.82 -13.97
CA ALA A 227 7.55 7.72 -12.96
C ALA A 227 8.62 8.81 -13.12
N TRP A 228 9.00 9.13 -14.38
CA TRP A 228 9.97 10.19 -14.65
C TRP A 228 9.45 11.56 -14.25
N GLN A 229 8.17 11.85 -14.54
CA GLN A 229 7.56 13.12 -14.17
C GLN A 229 7.27 13.20 -12.66
N ALA A 230 6.96 12.07 -12.01
CA ALA A 230 6.79 12.03 -10.55
C ALA A 230 8.07 12.51 -9.82
N LEU A 231 9.25 12.05 -10.24
CA LEU A 231 10.52 12.51 -9.67
C LEU A 231 10.71 14.03 -9.80
N LYS A 232 10.19 14.65 -10.86
CA LYS A 232 10.29 16.09 -11.10
C LYS A 232 9.21 16.87 -10.35
N PHE A 233 7.95 16.40 -10.40
CA PHE A 233 6.83 17.10 -9.77
C PHE A 233 6.94 17.10 -8.25
N PHE A 234 7.54 16.06 -7.66
CA PHE A 234 7.63 15.93 -6.20
C PHE A 234 8.93 16.45 -5.62
N ALA A 235 9.90 16.83 -6.47
CA ALA A 235 11.12 17.49 -6.02
C ALA A 235 10.76 18.84 -5.36
N GLY A 236 10.99 18.96 -4.06
CA GLY A 236 10.61 20.12 -3.25
C GLY A 236 9.25 19.99 -2.52
N ASP A 237 8.37 19.05 -2.93
CA ASP A 237 7.12 18.77 -2.22
C ASP A 237 7.30 17.67 -1.15
N ALA A 238 8.27 16.77 -1.36
CA ALA A 238 8.57 15.64 -0.48
C ALA A 238 10.08 15.34 -0.44
N ASP A 239 10.52 14.63 0.61
CA ASP A 239 11.91 14.13 0.71
C ASP A 239 12.09 12.82 -0.03
N TRP A 240 11.04 11.99 -0.08
CA TRP A 240 11.10 10.63 -0.59
C TRP A 240 9.92 10.27 -1.50
N ILE A 241 10.18 9.38 -2.47
CA ILE A 241 9.12 8.59 -3.10
C ILE A 241 9.31 7.13 -2.67
N ASP A 242 8.25 6.52 -2.15
CA ASP A 242 8.14 5.07 -1.99
C ASP A 242 7.41 4.48 -3.19
N TRP A 243 8.12 3.77 -4.05
CA TRP A 243 7.55 3.05 -5.20
C TRP A 243 6.83 1.76 -4.81
N GLY A 244 6.90 1.39 -3.53
CA GLY A 244 6.38 0.12 -3.02
C GLY A 244 7.31 -1.06 -3.32
N ALA A 245 6.88 -2.23 -2.88
CA ALA A 245 7.58 -3.50 -3.09
C ALA A 245 7.15 -4.21 -4.40
N GLY A 246 7.79 -5.33 -4.70
CA GLY A 246 7.33 -6.27 -5.74
C GLY A 246 5.96 -6.88 -5.41
N ALA A 247 5.20 -7.29 -6.43
CA ALA A 247 3.89 -7.91 -6.25
C ALA A 247 3.98 -9.38 -5.79
N GLY A 248 2.91 -9.86 -5.12
CA GLY A 248 2.75 -11.26 -4.71
C GLY A 248 3.51 -11.63 -3.42
N LEU A 249 3.23 -12.83 -2.89
CA LEU A 249 3.92 -13.41 -1.73
C LEU A 249 5.20 -14.18 -2.14
N GLY A 250 5.36 -14.50 -3.42
CA GLY A 250 6.49 -15.27 -3.97
C GLY A 250 7.29 -14.50 -5.02
N THR A 251 8.38 -15.11 -5.45
CA THR A 251 9.30 -14.53 -6.46
C THR A 251 8.82 -14.70 -7.90
N GLN A 252 7.89 -15.61 -8.19
CA GLN A 252 7.37 -15.85 -9.53
C GLN A 252 6.30 -14.82 -9.89
N GLY A 253 6.51 -14.08 -10.97
CA GLY A 253 5.57 -13.08 -11.51
C GLY A 253 5.86 -11.63 -11.15
N SER A 254 6.69 -11.35 -10.15
CA SER A 254 7.01 -9.97 -9.72
C SER A 254 8.30 -9.39 -10.30
N GLU A 255 9.07 -10.20 -11.07
CA GLU A 255 10.43 -9.81 -11.51
C GLU A 255 10.43 -8.54 -12.38
N GLY A 256 9.50 -8.43 -13.31
CA GLY A 256 9.35 -7.26 -14.17
C GLY A 256 9.02 -6.00 -13.39
N LEU A 257 8.07 -6.07 -12.43
CA LEU A 257 7.69 -4.96 -11.59
C LEU A 257 8.82 -4.59 -10.61
N THR A 258 9.49 -5.58 -10.05
CA THR A 258 10.66 -5.37 -9.17
C THR A 258 11.79 -4.66 -9.92
N ARG A 259 12.11 -5.10 -11.15
CA ARG A 259 13.11 -4.45 -12.01
C ARG A 259 12.71 -3.01 -12.36
N PHE A 260 11.44 -2.80 -12.67
CA PHE A 260 10.91 -1.46 -12.95
C PHE A 260 11.09 -0.54 -11.75
N LYS A 261 10.65 -0.94 -10.56
CA LYS A 261 10.76 -0.12 -9.34
C LYS A 261 12.21 0.13 -8.94
N ARG A 262 13.05 -0.91 -8.98
CA ARG A 262 14.49 -0.80 -8.68
C ARG A 262 15.19 0.22 -9.57
N GLY A 263 14.81 0.32 -10.84
CA GLY A 263 15.43 1.23 -11.78
C GLY A 263 15.19 2.72 -11.51
N TRP A 264 14.20 3.04 -10.69
CA TRP A 264 13.87 4.38 -10.22
C TRP A 264 14.43 4.69 -8.83
N SER A 265 14.91 3.69 -8.09
CA SER A 265 15.22 3.81 -6.66
C SER A 265 16.66 4.20 -6.40
N SER A 266 16.87 4.96 -5.32
CA SER A 266 18.18 5.29 -4.77
C SER A 266 18.57 4.42 -3.57
N ALA A 267 17.57 3.74 -2.95
CA ALA A 267 17.75 2.90 -1.77
C ALA A 267 16.59 1.88 -1.64
N ILE A 268 16.72 1.01 -0.64
CA ILE A 268 15.70 0.02 -0.24
C ILE A 268 15.41 0.22 1.24
N ARG A 269 14.11 0.10 1.62
CA ARG A 269 13.66 0.07 3.00
C ARG A 269 12.82 -1.19 3.27
N PRO A 270 13.07 -1.92 4.37
CA PRO A 270 12.26 -3.09 4.71
C PRO A 270 10.89 -2.70 5.26
N ALA A 271 9.86 -3.45 4.87
CA ALA A 271 8.59 -3.53 5.57
C ALA A 271 8.49 -4.90 6.24
N TYR A 272 7.92 -4.96 7.43
CA TYR A 272 7.82 -6.16 8.24
C TYR A 272 6.39 -6.70 8.24
N LEU A 273 6.24 -8.01 8.18
CA LEU A 273 4.98 -8.68 8.51
C LEU A 273 5.00 -8.95 10.01
N CYS A 274 4.01 -8.38 10.69
CA CYS A 274 3.86 -8.48 12.13
C CYS A 274 2.54 -9.16 12.46
N GLY A 275 2.56 -10.08 13.41
CA GLY A 275 1.39 -10.82 13.86
C GLY A 275 1.36 -10.97 15.38
N ARG A 276 0.16 -10.86 15.96
CA ARG A 276 -0.09 -11.09 17.38
C ARG A 276 -1.32 -11.95 17.59
N ILE A 277 -1.17 -12.99 18.38
CA ILE A 277 -2.26 -13.88 18.80
C ILE A 277 -2.75 -13.39 20.18
N PHE A 278 -4.03 -13.07 20.29
CA PHE A 278 -4.64 -12.60 21.53
C PHE A 278 -5.35 -13.75 22.28
N ASP A 279 -5.95 -14.69 21.54
CA ASP A 279 -6.61 -15.88 22.08
C ASP A 279 -5.97 -17.14 21.47
N PRO A 280 -4.92 -17.70 22.11
CA PRO A 280 -4.23 -18.88 21.58
C PRO A 280 -5.12 -20.11 21.45
N VAL A 281 -6.06 -20.32 22.39
CA VAL A 281 -6.96 -21.49 22.37
C VAL A 281 -7.84 -21.41 21.12
N LYS A 282 -8.46 -20.26 20.91
CA LYS A 282 -9.32 -20.06 19.75
C LYS A 282 -8.56 -20.05 18.43
N TYR A 283 -7.34 -19.50 18.43
CA TYR A 283 -6.46 -19.53 17.26
C TYR A 283 -6.14 -20.97 16.84
N ASP A 284 -5.76 -21.83 17.79
CA ASP A 284 -5.42 -23.23 17.53
C ASP A 284 -6.63 -24.04 17.05
N GLU A 285 -7.81 -23.84 17.66
CA GLU A 285 -9.06 -24.45 17.18
C GLU A 285 -9.34 -24.12 15.70
N LEU A 286 -9.19 -22.84 15.32
CA LEU A 286 -9.44 -22.36 13.97
C LEU A 286 -8.40 -22.87 12.96
N ALA A 287 -7.14 -22.91 13.34
CA ALA A 287 -6.04 -23.41 12.52
C ALA A 287 -6.19 -24.91 12.21
N GLN A 288 -6.57 -25.72 13.21
CA GLN A 288 -6.79 -27.17 13.07
C GLN A 288 -7.92 -27.51 12.09
N HIS A 289 -8.97 -26.70 12.00
CA HIS A 289 -10.09 -26.92 11.07
C HIS A 289 -9.70 -26.74 9.61
N LYS A 290 -8.64 -25.98 9.30
CA LYS A 290 -8.16 -25.74 7.92
C LYS A 290 -7.13 -26.76 7.41
N ARG A 291 -6.69 -27.73 8.23
CA ARG A 291 -5.80 -28.84 7.83
C ARG A 291 -4.58 -28.45 6.97
N SER A 292 -3.82 -27.46 7.35
CA SER A 292 -2.50 -27.26 6.77
C SER A 292 -1.44 -27.49 7.85
N ASP A 293 -0.84 -28.64 7.86
CA ASP A 293 0.09 -29.09 8.91
C ASP A 293 1.37 -28.24 9.00
N ILE A 294 1.68 -27.42 8.01
CA ILE A 294 2.79 -26.46 8.05
C ILE A 294 2.49 -25.31 7.08
N THR A 295 1.83 -24.27 7.54
CA THR A 295 1.73 -23.03 6.74
C THR A 295 2.62 -21.93 7.32
N SER A 296 3.31 -21.20 6.45
CA SER A 296 3.99 -19.96 6.81
C SER A 296 3.05 -18.75 6.77
N TYR A 297 1.76 -18.97 6.47
CA TYR A 297 0.76 -17.91 6.38
C TYR A 297 0.27 -17.50 7.78
N PHE A 298 0.16 -16.21 8.01
CA PHE A 298 -0.36 -15.69 9.28
C PHE A 298 -1.55 -14.73 9.03
N PRO A 299 -2.67 -14.90 9.75
CA PRO A 299 -2.96 -16.03 10.62
C PRO A 299 -3.26 -17.31 9.81
N ALA A 300 -2.86 -18.48 10.35
CA ALA A 300 -2.94 -19.77 9.64
C ALA A 300 -4.34 -20.11 9.12
N TYR A 301 -5.38 -19.77 9.88
CA TYR A 301 -6.77 -20.04 9.49
C TYR A 301 -7.30 -19.16 8.33
N ARG A 302 -6.52 -18.17 7.88
CA ARG A 302 -6.82 -17.33 6.70
C ARG A 302 -5.97 -17.69 5.48
N GLU A 303 -5.29 -18.81 5.51
CA GLU A 303 -4.48 -19.26 4.37
C GLU A 303 -5.27 -19.27 3.08
N GLY A 304 -4.67 -18.71 2.02
CA GLY A 304 -5.29 -18.58 0.70
C GLY A 304 -6.14 -17.32 0.48
N GLU A 305 -6.38 -16.51 1.51
CA GLU A 305 -7.22 -15.29 1.37
C GLU A 305 -6.56 -14.21 0.47
N LEU A 306 -5.23 -14.15 0.45
CA LEU A 306 -4.48 -13.17 -0.33
C LEU A 306 -3.64 -13.79 -1.47
N SER A 307 -3.89 -15.06 -1.79
CA SER A 307 -3.21 -15.77 -2.88
C SER A 307 -3.76 -15.42 -4.25
#